data_de6c7432158f7951f065a52b522b802e
#
_entry.id   de6c7432158f7951f065a52b522b802e
#
_cell.length_a   1.000
_cell.length_b   1.000
_cell.length_c   1.000
_cell.angle_alpha   90.00
_cell.angle_beta   90.00
_cell.angle_gamma   90.00
#
_symmetry.space_group_name_H-M   'P 1'
#
loop_
_entity.id
_entity.type
_entity.pdbx_description
1 polymer ?
#
loop_
_entity_poly.entity_id
_entity_poly.type
_entity_poly.pdbx_seq_one_letter_code
_entity_poly.pdbx_strand_id
1 'polypeptide(L)'
;MFKRRQRVISITGAGGKTSFMYAQALLNVRLGRRVVLTTTTHILRPRPQEGWRLLDAGKNSAEDFLLYGNTAAPPGNLLLCARQCGGQPQKLTSVFSDPREQDSAPSLSDAPFFRKICSRADIIISEADGARGLPLKLPDDFEPVLLQETKTVIGVAGLSCLGKPFGQVCYGDEATLRRFCADLETPVTEEMIARILASPEGTRKGAEGRDYIAVLNQCDTQEDLLSAGRIRALLGERGVSNVLVCHLGEVIYERR
;
A
#
# COMPACT_ATOMS: atom_id res chain seq x y z
N MET A 1 -6.80 23.31 21.84
CA MET A 1 -5.84 22.77 20.86
C MET A 1 -6.41 21.45 20.35
N PHE A 2 -7.04 21.42 19.17
CA PHE A 2 -7.63 20.20 18.62
C PHE A 2 -6.49 19.23 18.27
N LYS A 3 -6.43 18.04 18.92
CA LYS A 3 -5.53 16.95 18.51
C LYS A 3 -5.87 16.63 17.04
N ARG A 4 -4.95 16.91 16.11
CA ARG A 4 -5.06 16.44 14.73
C ARG A 4 -5.29 14.91 14.77
N ARG A 5 -6.40 14.47 14.19
CA ARG A 5 -6.75 13.05 14.19
C ARG A 5 -5.75 12.34 13.26
N GLN A 6 -4.92 11.50 13.84
CA GLN A 6 -3.96 10.69 13.10
C GLN A 6 -4.66 9.85 12.03
N ARG A 7 -4.09 9.80 10.83
CA ARG A 7 -4.62 8.97 9.73
C ARG A 7 -3.72 7.76 9.55
N VAL A 8 -4.31 6.56 9.62
CA VAL A 8 -3.64 5.30 9.29
C VAL A 8 -4.21 4.80 7.97
N ILE A 9 -3.33 4.58 7.01
CA ILE A 9 -3.63 4.19 5.64
C ILE A 9 -2.92 2.87 5.37
N SER A 10 -3.64 1.86 4.86
CA SER A 10 -3.06 0.61 4.38
C SER A 10 -3.21 0.52 2.87
N ILE A 11 -2.13 0.11 2.20
CA ILE A 11 -2.08 -0.04 0.74
C ILE A 11 -2.03 -1.52 0.40
N THR A 12 -2.95 -1.96 -0.46
CA THR A 12 -3.15 -3.36 -0.88
C THR A 12 -3.02 -3.47 -2.41
N GLY A 13 -2.96 -4.70 -2.93
CA GLY A 13 -2.98 -4.97 -4.37
C GLY A 13 -1.59 -5.04 -5.00
N ALA A 14 -1.43 -4.52 -6.21
CA ALA A 14 -0.21 -4.69 -7.01
C ALA A 14 0.03 -3.50 -7.97
N GLY A 15 1.04 -3.59 -8.84
CA GLY A 15 1.25 -2.56 -9.86
C GLY A 15 1.86 -1.25 -9.34
N GLY A 16 2.80 -1.34 -8.38
CA GLY A 16 3.58 -0.20 -7.92
C GLY A 16 3.11 0.42 -6.60
N LYS A 17 2.54 -0.39 -5.68
CA LYS A 17 2.20 0.05 -4.31
C LYS A 17 3.30 0.83 -3.62
N THR A 18 4.51 0.29 -3.62
CA THR A 18 5.66 0.91 -2.97
C THR A 18 5.98 2.28 -3.56
N SER A 19 5.96 2.42 -4.89
CA SER A 19 6.18 3.72 -5.56
C SER A 19 5.07 4.72 -5.21
N PHE A 20 3.81 4.28 -5.24
CA PHE A 20 2.67 5.09 -4.83
C PHE A 20 2.78 5.51 -3.36
N MET A 21 3.12 4.59 -2.46
CA MET A 21 3.33 4.86 -1.03
C MET A 21 4.38 5.97 -0.82
N TYR A 22 5.50 5.88 -1.53
CA TYR A 22 6.57 6.87 -1.44
C TYR A 22 6.17 8.21 -2.02
N ALA A 23 5.50 8.24 -3.17
CA ALA A 23 5.00 9.48 -3.77
C ALA A 23 4.01 10.19 -2.82
N GLN A 24 3.07 9.44 -2.22
CA GLN A 24 2.12 9.98 -1.26
C GLN A 24 2.80 10.46 0.03
N ALA A 25 3.82 9.76 0.49
CA ALA A 25 4.60 10.17 1.64
C ALA A 25 5.30 11.50 1.39
N LEU A 26 5.99 11.64 0.26
CA LEU A 26 6.69 12.88 -0.12
C LEU A 26 5.73 14.06 -0.29
N LEU A 27 4.56 13.82 -0.91
CA LEU A 27 3.53 14.86 -1.03
C LEU A 27 3.09 15.36 0.36
N ASN A 28 2.83 14.45 1.29
CA ASN A 28 2.40 14.81 2.64
C ASN A 28 3.50 15.53 3.43
N VAL A 29 4.75 15.16 3.24
CA VAL A 29 5.91 15.84 3.82
C VAL A 29 6.02 17.27 3.29
N ARG A 30 5.86 17.49 1.97
CA ARG A 30 5.84 18.83 1.36
C ARG A 30 4.70 19.70 1.93
N LEU A 31 3.61 19.09 2.36
CA LEU A 31 2.51 19.75 3.06
C LEU A 31 2.78 19.97 4.58
N GLY A 32 4.02 19.77 5.04
CA GLY A 32 4.43 19.97 6.42
C GLY A 32 3.91 18.91 7.39
N ARG A 33 3.54 17.72 6.91
CA ARG A 33 3.05 16.62 7.74
C ARG A 33 4.20 15.69 8.13
N ARG A 34 4.11 15.11 9.31
CA ARG A 34 5.01 14.06 9.79
C ARG A 34 4.46 12.71 9.30
N VAL A 35 5.24 11.99 8.53
CA VAL A 35 4.83 10.75 7.89
C VAL A 35 5.67 9.59 8.40
N VAL A 36 5.01 8.51 8.80
CA VAL A 36 5.64 7.22 9.10
C VAL A 36 5.21 6.22 8.04
N LEU A 37 6.18 5.59 7.41
CA LEU A 37 5.99 4.44 6.54
C LEU A 37 6.35 3.16 7.27
N THR A 38 5.63 2.10 6.97
CA THR A 38 5.90 0.75 7.47
C THR A 38 5.38 -0.29 6.48
N THR A 39 5.57 -1.54 6.83
CA THR A 39 4.96 -2.69 6.15
C THR A 39 4.53 -3.71 7.18
N THR A 40 3.46 -4.42 6.89
CA THR A 40 3.04 -5.60 7.64
C THR A 40 3.50 -6.90 6.98
N THR A 41 4.16 -6.80 5.82
CA THR A 41 4.71 -7.93 5.05
C THR A 41 6.18 -7.66 4.68
N HIS A 42 6.47 -7.53 3.39
CA HIS A 42 7.82 -7.26 2.88
C HIS A 42 7.77 -6.17 1.83
N ILE A 43 8.72 -5.24 1.89
CA ILE A 43 8.92 -4.22 0.86
C ILE A 43 10.38 -4.16 0.40
N LEU A 44 10.60 -3.62 -0.79
CA LEU A 44 11.94 -3.28 -1.23
C LEU A 44 12.42 -2.04 -0.48
N ARG A 45 13.71 -2.07 -0.09
CA ARG A 45 14.35 -0.92 0.53
C ARG A 45 14.37 0.25 -0.47
N PRO A 46 13.92 1.44 -0.08
CA PRO A 46 13.99 2.60 -0.96
C PRO A 46 15.45 2.98 -1.21
N ARG A 47 15.70 3.60 -2.35
CA ARG A 47 16.99 4.26 -2.58
C ARG A 47 17.13 5.41 -1.58
N PRO A 48 18.34 5.63 -1.02
CA PRO A 48 18.58 6.77 -0.16
C PRO A 48 18.21 8.07 -0.89
N GLN A 49 17.39 8.90 -0.27
CA GLN A 49 17.03 10.23 -0.75
C GLN A 49 17.17 11.21 0.40
N GLU A 50 17.42 12.48 0.11
CA GLU A 50 17.49 13.51 1.13
C GLU A 50 16.17 13.61 1.91
N GLY A 51 16.25 13.72 3.22
CA GLY A 51 15.10 13.81 4.12
C GLY A 51 14.46 12.48 4.52
N TRP A 52 14.95 11.34 4.00
CA TRP A 52 14.50 10.01 4.40
C TRP A 52 15.35 9.46 5.54
N ARG A 53 14.69 8.85 6.51
CA ARG A 53 15.36 8.11 7.57
C ARG A 53 14.79 6.71 7.65
N LEU A 54 15.66 5.70 7.59
CA LEU A 54 15.32 4.32 7.88
C LEU A 54 15.63 4.03 9.34
N LEU A 55 14.61 3.65 10.10
CA LEU A 55 14.76 3.07 11.43
C LEU A 55 14.62 1.56 11.32
N ASP A 56 15.72 0.86 11.52
CA ASP A 56 15.75 -0.59 11.57
C ASP A 56 15.39 -1.04 12.99
N ALA A 57 14.19 -1.59 13.15
CA ALA A 57 13.70 -2.06 14.44
C ALA A 57 14.49 -3.24 15.02
N GLY A 58 15.38 -3.86 14.24
CA GLY A 58 16.30 -4.89 14.72
C GLY A 58 17.65 -4.36 15.22
N LYS A 59 17.99 -3.10 14.91
CA LYS A 59 19.31 -2.52 15.20
C LYS A 59 19.27 -1.27 16.07
N ASN A 60 18.20 -0.48 15.96
CA ASN A 60 18.07 0.76 16.69
C ASN A 60 17.47 0.52 18.08
N SER A 61 18.01 1.19 19.10
CA SER A 61 17.44 1.18 20.45
C SER A 61 16.16 2.01 20.53
N ALA A 62 15.35 1.77 21.56
CA ALA A 62 14.19 2.63 21.83
C ALA A 62 14.58 4.10 22.05
N GLU A 63 15.81 4.37 22.53
CA GLU A 63 16.36 5.70 22.74
C GLU A 63 16.71 6.40 21.42
N ASP A 64 17.26 5.67 20.43
CA ASP A 64 17.48 6.21 19.09
C ASP A 64 16.17 6.71 18.47
N PHE A 65 15.08 5.96 18.67
CA PHE A 65 13.75 6.36 18.22
C PHE A 65 13.23 7.62 18.96
N LEU A 66 13.62 7.82 20.22
CA LEU A 66 13.25 9.00 21.00
C LEU A 66 14.01 10.25 20.56
N LEU A 67 15.29 10.11 20.28
CA LEU A 67 16.13 11.19 19.77
C LEU A 67 15.57 11.76 18.46
N TYR A 68 15.15 10.90 17.55
CA TYR A 68 14.51 11.32 16.29
C TYR A 68 13.15 11.99 16.47
N GLY A 69 12.42 11.66 17.51
CA GLY A 69 11.13 12.28 17.83
C GLY A 69 11.25 13.63 18.56
N ASN A 70 12.41 13.96 19.14
CA ASN A 70 12.63 15.21 19.88
C ASN A 70 13.36 16.28 19.08
N THR A 71 14.08 15.91 18.02
CA THR A 71 14.60 16.92 17.11
C THR A 71 13.43 17.53 16.37
N ALA A 72 13.20 18.83 16.56
CA ALA A 72 12.42 19.66 15.65
C ALA A 72 13.14 19.59 14.29
N ALA A 73 12.94 18.48 13.59
CA ALA A 73 13.50 18.34 12.28
C ALA A 73 12.77 19.33 11.36
N PRO A 74 13.49 19.97 10.43
CA PRO A 74 12.90 20.87 9.44
C PRO A 74 11.76 20.19 8.69
N PRO A 75 10.89 20.93 8.01
CA PRO A 75 9.78 20.37 7.26
C PRO A 75 10.30 19.25 6.35
N GLY A 76 9.83 18.02 6.56
CA GLY A 76 10.32 16.87 5.84
C GLY A 76 10.54 15.60 6.66
N ASN A 77 9.84 15.41 7.74
CA ASN A 77 9.95 14.20 8.57
C ASN A 77 9.28 13.00 7.90
N LEU A 78 10.03 12.32 7.05
CA LEU A 78 9.68 11.02 6.55
C LEU A 78 10.50 9.94 7.24
N LEU A 79 9.83 9.03 7.91
CA LEU A 79 10.42 7.95 8.64
C LEU A 79 9.91 6.62 8.09
N LEU A 80 10.80 5.77 7.62
CA LEU A 80 10.49 4.38 7.30
C LEU A 80 10.90 3.51 8.50
N CYS A 81 9.94 2.82 9.10
CA CYS A 81 10.14 1.91 10.21
C CYS A 81 9.89 0.47 9.76
N ALA A 82 10.94 -0.34 9.71
CA ALA A 82 10.91 -1.74 9.29
C ALA A 82 12.09 -2.49 9.91
N ARG A 83 12.14 -3.82 9.71
CA ARG A 83 13.29 -4.67 10.04
C ARG A 83 14.02 -5.06 8.77
N GLN A 84 15.32 -5.20 8.82
CA GLN A 84 16.09 -5.76 7.71
C GLN A 84 15.89 -7.29 7.65
N CYS A 85 15.60 -7.82 6.45
CA CYS A 85 15.58 -9.26 6.27
C CYS A 85 16.99 -9.83 6.35
N GLY A 86 17.20 -10.89 7.14
CA GLY A 86 18.46 -11.61 7.19
C GLY A 86 18.86 -12.12 5.80
N GLY A 87 20.12 -11.90 5.40
CA GLY A 87 20.64 -12.34 4.11
C GLY A 87 20.14 -11.58 2.86
N GLN A 88 19.23 -10.63 3.00
CA GLN A 88 18.67 -9.86 1.87
C GLN A 88 18.68 -8.35 2.17
N PRO A 89 19.82 -7.66 1.99
CA PRO A 89 19.95 -6.24 2.36
C PRO A 89 19.01 -5.29 1.61
N GLN A 90 18.49 -5.72 0.45
CA GLN A 90 17.54 -4.97 -0.37
C GLN A 90 16.09 -5.10 0.09
N LYS A 91 15.81 -5.96 1.08
CA LYS A 91 14.45 -6.29 1.49
C LYS A 91 14.23 -5.93 2.97
N LEU A 92 13.11 -5.30 3.22
CA LEU A 92 12.65 -4.95 4.55
C LEU A 92 11.40 -5.76 4.89
N THR A 93 11.24 -6.10 6.16
CA THR A 93 10.08 -6.85 6.67
C THR A 93 9.39 -6.09 7.80
N SER A 94 8.24 -6.60 8.20
CA SER A 94 7.39 -6.06 9.25
C SER A 94 8.12 -5.85 10.58
N VAL A 95 7.71 -4.81 11.31
CA VAL A 95 8.05 -4.62 12.72
C VAL A 95 7.17 -5.47 13.65
N PHE A 96 6.05 -5.96 13.15
CA PHE A 96 5.09 -6.82 13.85
C PHE A 96 5.50 -8.30 13.72
N SER A 97 4.93 -9.16 14.54
CA SER A 97 5.07 -10.61 14.41
C SER A 97 4.43 -11.12 13.12
N ASP A 98 4.79 -12.31 12.69
CA ASP A 98 4.20 -12.92 11.49
C ASP A 98 2.68 -13.07 11.68
N PRO A 99 1.86 -12.54 10.76
CA PRO A 99 0.40 -12.61 10.86
C PRO A 99 -0.14 -14.05 10.83
N ARG A 100 0.65 -15.00 10.32
CA ARG A 100 0.29 -16.42 10.32
C ARG A 100 0.42 -17.08 11.69
N GLU A 101 1.12 -16.41 12.62
CA GLU A 101 1.32 -16.86 14.01
C GLU A 101 0.36 -16.16 14.99
N GLN A 102 -0.53 -15.29 14.50
CA GLN A 102 -1.43 -14.49 15.32
C GLN A 102 -2.88 -14.67 14.87
N ASP A 103 -3.77 -14.83 15.84
CA ASP A 103 -5.21 -14.94 15.61
C ASP A 103 -5.90 -13.61 15.28
N SER A 104 -5.17 -12.50 15.32
CA SER A 104 -5.72 -11.16 15.11
C SER A 104 -4.83 -10.29 14.22
N ALA A 105 -5.46 -9.30 13.57
CA ALA A 105 -4.74 -8.28 12.82
C ALA A 105 -3.77 -7.50 13.72
N PRO A 106 -2.55 -7.15 13.23
CA PRO A 106 -1.57 -6.42 14.02
C PRO A 106 -2.06 -5.02 14.39
N SER A 107 -1.73 -4.58 15.60
CA SER A 107 -2.03 -3.24 16.11
C SER A 107 -0.75 -2.45 16.34
N LEU A 108 -0.83 -1.12 16.25
CA LEU A 108 0.28 -0.23 16.65
C LEU A 108 0.70 -0.47 18.10
N SER A 109 -0.18 -1.02 18.94
CA SER A 109 0.12 -1.36 20.33
C SER A 109 1.00 -2.59 20.50
N ASP A 110 1.09 -3.48 19.51
CA ASP A 110 1.87 -4.71 19.58
C ASP A 110 3.38 -4.46 19.46
N ALA A 111 3.77 -3.26 18.99
CA ALA A 111 5.15 -2.80 18.94
C ALA A 111 5.30 -1.50 19.75
N PRO A 112 5.54 -1.54 21.08
CA PRO A 112 5.50 -0.35 21.95
C PRO A 112 6.42 0.79 21.52
N PHE A 113 7.61 0.48 21.00
CA PHE A 113 8.53 1.48 20.45
C PHE A 113 7.95 2.14 19.20
N PHE A 114 7.34 1.35 18.30
CA PHE A 114 6.72 1.84 17.08
C PHE A 114 5.49 2.72 17.40
N ARG A 115 4.66 2.30 18.36
CA ARG A 115 3.55 3.10 18.87
C ARG A 115 3.98 4.49 19.32
N LYS A 116 5.12 4.59 20.00
CA LYS A 116 5.65 5.87 20.47
C LYS A 116 6.06 6.79 19.32
N ILE A 117 6.65 6.24 18.26
CA ILE A 117 6.95 6.97 17.02
C ILE A 117 5.64 7.41 16.35
N CYS A 118 4.72 6.47 16.16
CA CYS A 118 3.44 6.71 15.51
C CYS A 118 2.61 7.77 16.24
N SER A 119 2.66 7.84 17.58
CA SER A 119 1.91 8.85 18.34
C SER A 119 2.24 10.30 17.97
N ARG A 120 3.38 10.54 17.31
CA ARG A 120 3.83 11.85 16.83
C ARG A 120 3.61 12.07 15.33
N ALA A 121 3.24 11.03 14.60
CA ALA A 121 2.94 11.13 13.18
C ALA A 121 1.56 11.75 12.94
N ASP A 122 1.44 12.52 11.86
CA ASP A 122 0.16 12.99 11.36
C ASP A 122 -0.48 11.93 10.43
N ILE A 123 0.38 11.15 9.73
CA ILE A 123 -0.01 10.10 8.80
C ILE A 123 0.91 8.89 8.99
N ILE A 124 0.30 7.70 9.02
CA ILE A 124 0.99 6.41 8.95
C ILE A 124 0.52 5.72 7.68
N ILE A 125 1.44 5.24 6.85
CA ILE A 125 1.14 4.48 5.64
C ILE A 125 1.83 3.13 5.75
N SER A 126 1.05 2.05 5.62
CA SER A 126 1.53 0.67 5.64
C SER A 126 1.29 -0.02 4.31
N GLU A 127 2.30 -0.69 3.76
CA GLU A 127 2.09 -1.67 2.69
C GLU A 127 1.64 -2.98 3.33
N ALA A 128 0.45 -3.49 2.92
CA ALA A 128 -0.27 -4.54 3.63
C ALA A 128 -0.23 -5.91 2.96
N ASP A 129 0.37 -6.02 1.78
CA ASP A 129 0.53 -7.29 1.05
C ASP A 129 1.72 -7.26 0.09
N GLY A 130 2.22 -8.45 -0.30
CA GLY A 130 3.25 -8.61 -1.31
C GLY A 130 2.66 -8.93 -2.70
N ALA A 131 3.33 -8.51 -3.80
CA ALA A 131 2.89 -8.79 -5.17
C ALA A 131 4.02 -9.19 -6.11
N ARG A 132 5.24 -9.38 -5.61
CA ARG A 132 6.44 -9.79 -6.38
C ARG A 132 6.69 -9.00 -7.66
N GLY A 133 6.28 -7.72 -7.69
CA GLY A 133 6.46 -6.84 -8.85
C GLY A 133 5.40 -6.99 -9.94
N LEU A 134 4.42 -7.89 -9.80
CA LEU A 134 3.34 -8.05 -10.76
C LEU A 134 2.34 -6.88 -10.71
N PRO A 135 1.65 -6.58 -11.83
CA PRO A 135 0.72 -5.44 -11.90
C PRO A 135 -0.66 -5.70 -11.29
N LEU A 136 -1.09 -6.95 -11.14
CA LEU A 136 -2.35 -7.33 -10.48
C LEU A 136 -2.11 -8.29 -9.32
N LYS A 137 -3.10 -8.37 -8.42
CA LYS A 137 -3.09 -9.31 -7.31
C LYS A 137 -4.49 -9.71 -6.89
N LEU A 138 -4.64 -10.99 -6.60
CA LEU A 138 -5.69 -11.55 -5.76
C LEU A 138 -5.06 -11.95 -4.42
N PRO A 139 -5.56 -11.44 -3.29
CA PRO A 139 -4.97 -11.71 -1.98
C PRO A 139 -5.20 -13.17 -1.56
N ASP A 140 -4.21 -13.74 -0.90
CA ASP A 140 -4.32 -15.03 -0.23
C ASP A 140 -5.24 -14.95 1.00
N ASP A 141 -5.54 -16.07 1.65
CA ASP A 141 -6.44 -16.13 2.80
C ASP A 141 -5.97 -15.22 3.95
N PHE A 142 -4.66 -15.12 4.16
CA PHE A 142 -4.05 -14.29 5.21
C PHE A 142 -3.80 -12.84 4.79
N GLU A 143 -4.05 -12.49 3.55
CA GLU A 143 -3.83 -11.14 3.01
C GLU A 143 -5.15 -10.43 2.69
N PRO A 144 -5.15 -9.11 2.71
CA PRO A 144 -4.07 -8.23 3.17
C PRO A 144 -3.98 -8.19 4.70
N VAL A 145 -2.77 -7.92 5.22
CA VAL A 145 -2.52 -7.77 6.66
C VAL A 145 -2.70 -6.30 7.04
N LEU A 146 -3.92 -5.90 7.31
CA LEU A 146 -4.25 -4.52 7.68
C LEU A 146 -3.93 -4.25 9.15
N LEU A 147 -3.43 -3.06 9.48
CA LEU A 147 -3.36 -2.61 10.86
C LEU A 147 -4.78 -2.39 11.42
N GLN A 148 -5.01 -2.73 12.69
CA GLN A 148 -6.31 -2.53 13.35
C GLN A 148 -6.78 -1.08 13.28
N GLU A 149 -5.85 -0.13 13.37
CA GLU A 149 -6.12 1.31 13.34
C GLU A 149 -6.34 1.87 11.93
N THR A 150 -6.26 1.05 10.89
CA THR A 150 -6.48 1.48 9.49
C THR A 150 -7.85 2.14 9.33
N LYS A 151 -7.85 3.37 8.82
CA LYS A 151 -9.06 4.14 8.50
C LYS A 151 -9.34 4.16 7.01
N THR A 152 -8.29 4.12 6.20
CA THR A 152 -8.40 4.15 4.74
C THR A 152 -7.62 2.98 4.16
N VAL A 153 -8.26 2.20 3.30
CA VAL A 153 -7.63 1.16 2.48
C VAL A 153 -7.49 1.69 1.06
N ILE A 154 -6.30 1.55 0.49
CA ILE A 154 -6.02 1.93 -0.89
C ILE A 154 -5.68 0.67 -1.67
N GLY A 155 -6.57 0.29 -2.61
CA GLY A 155 -6.36 -0.84 -3.51
C GLY A 155 -5.69 -0.37 -4.80
N VAL A 156 -4.52 -0.91 -5.13
CA VAL A 156 -3.73 -0.53 -6.31
C VAL A 156 -3.77 -1.63 -7.36
N ALA A 157 -3.95 -1.25 -8.63
CA ALA A 157 -3.77 -2.09 -9.81
C ALA A 157 -2.95 -1.34 -10.86
N GLY A 158 -2.03 -2.05 -11.54
CA GLY A 158 -1.22 -1.48 -12.62
C GLY A 158 -1.84 -1.76 -13.98
N LEU A 159 -2.01 -0.72 -14.81
CA LEU A 159 -2.60 -0.84 -16.15
C LEU A 159 -1.71 -1.59 -17.15
N SER A 160 -0.43 -1.73 -16.85
CA SER A 160 0.51 -2.50 -17.69
C SER A 160 0.15 -3.97 -17.88
N CYS A 161 -0.88 -4.47 -17.17
CA CYS A 161 -1.42 -5.82 -17.34
C CYS A 161 -2.41 -5.96 -18.50
N LEU A 162 -3.00 -4.87 -18.99
CA LEU A 162 -4.04 -4.92 -20.01
C LEU A 162 -3.57 -5.69 -21.25
N GLY A 163 -4.44 -6.57 -21.76
CA GLY A 163 -4.20 -7.41 -22.94
C GLY A 163 -3.20 -8.55 -22.72
N LYS A 164 -2.58 -8.69 -21.54
CA LYS A 164 -1.64 -9.77 -21.25
C LYS A 164 -2.36 -10.97 -20.60
N PRO A 165 -1.84 -12.20 -20.74
CA PRO A 165 -2.40 -13.38 -20.09
C PRO A 165 -2.53 -13.19 -18.57
N PHE A 166 -3.72 -13.48 -18.04
CA PHE A 166 -4.05 -13.23 -16.62
C PHE A 166 -3.07 -13.93 -15.65
N GLY A 167 -2.74 -15.18 -15.91
CA GLY A 167 -1.83 -15.96 -15.07
C GLY A 167 -0.39 -15.43 -15.04
N GLN A 168 0.02 -14.65 -16.05
CA GLN A 168 1.38 -14.09 -16.11
C GLN A 168 1.49 -12.76 -15.37
N VAL A 169 0.37 -12.06 -15.16
CA VAL A 169 0.37 -10.69 -14.64
C VAL A 169 -0.36 -10.51 -13.32
N CYS A 170 -1.07 -11.53 -12.85
CA CYS A 170 -1.77 -11.51 -11.57
C CYS A 170 -1.06 -12.39 -10.53
N TYR A 171 -0.70 -11.80 -9.39
CA TYR A 171 -0.16 -12.55 -8.26
C TYR A 171 -1.29 -13.14 -7.42
N GLY A 172 -1.17 -14.41 -7.04
CA GLY A 172 -2.08 -15.18 -6.22
C GLY A 172 -1.74 -16.67 -6.29
N ASP A 173 -2.30 -17.49 -5.42
CA ASP A 173 -2.22 -18.94 -5.58
C ASP A 173 -3.06 -19.40 -6.78
N GLU A 174 -2.69 -20.53 -7.38
CA GLU A 174 -3.32 -20.99 -8.61
C GLU A 174 -4.83 -21.25 -8.44
N ALA A 175 -5.26 -21.76 -7.29
CA ALA A 175 -6.67 -22.04 -7.04
C ALA A 175 -7.51 -20.76 -7.01
N THR A 176 -6.99 -19.71 -6.34
CA THR A 176 -7.60 -18.39 -6.30
C THR A 176 -7.64 -17.74 -7.69
N LEU A 177 -6.54 -17.83 -8.45
CA LEU A 177 -6.51 -17.31 -9.82
C LEU A 177 -7.54 -18.00 -10.71
N ARG A 178 -7.61 -19.35 -10.68
CA ARG A 178 -8.58 -20.12 -11.49
C ARG A 178 -10.03 -19.92 -11.06
N ARG A 179 -10.29 -19.68 -9.79
CA ARG A 179 -11.63 -19.32 -9.29
C ARG A 179 -12.09 -17.96 -9.83
N PHE A 180 -11.16 -17.02 -9.99
CA PHE A 180 -11.43 -15.72 -10.58
C PHE A 180 -11.55 -15.77 -12.10
N CYS A 181 -10.65 -16.50 -12.77
CA CYS A 181 -10.58 -16.69 -14.21
C CYS A 181 -10.13 -18.12 -14.52
N ALA A 182 -11.04 -18.97 -15.03
CA ALA A 182 -10.79 -20.39 -15.23
C ALA A 182 -9.64 -20.67 -16.20
N ASP A 183 -9.55 -19.87 -17.29
CA ASP A 183 -8.45 -19.91 -18.25
C ASP A 183 -7.46 -18.79 -17.96
N LEU A 184 -6.28 -19.18 -17.48
CA LEU A 184 -5.20 -18.24 -17.10
C LEU A 184 -4.53 -17.56 -18.31
N GLU A 185 -4.73 -18.08 -19.52
CA GLU A 185 -4.27 -17.46 -20.77
C GLU A 185 -5.21 -16.35 -21.27
N THR A 186 -6.39 -16.20 -20.66
CA THR A 186 -7.33 -15.11 -20.98
C THR A 186 -6.65 -13.75 -20.84
N PRO A 187 -6.68 -12.89 -21.88
CA PRO A 187 -6.13 -11.55 -21.79
C PRO A 187 -6.86 -10.72 -20.72
N VAL A 188 -6.11 -9.99 -19.90
CA VAL A 188 -6.70 -9.09 -18.90
C VAL A 188 -7.49 -7.99 -19.58
N THR A 189 -8.73 -7.82 -19.13
CA THR A 189 -9.64 -6.76 -19.59
C THR A 189 -9.85 -5.68 -18.52
N GLU A 190 -10.39 -4.56 -18.94
CA GLU A 190 -10.79 -3.46 -18.05
C GLU A 190 -11.82 -3.92 -17.00
N GLU A 191 -12.75 -4.79 -17.42
CA GLU A 191 -13.75 -5.43 -16.56
C GLU A 191 -13.10 -6.28 -15.45
N MET A 192 -12.07 -7.06 -15.78
CA MET A 192 -11.34 -7.87 -14.80
C MET A 192 -10.65 -6.99 -13.77
N ILE A 193 -10.01 -5.89 -14.18
CA ILE A 193 -9.37 -4.94 -13.26
C ILE A 193 -10.42 -4.31 -12.35
N ALA A 194 -11.53 -3.83 -12.88
CA ALA A 194 -12.62 -3.25 -12.10
C ALA A 194 -13.19 -4.25 -11.09
N ARG A 195 -13.36 -5.52 -11.50
CA ARG A 195 -13.83 -6.60 -10.61
C ARG A 195 -12.85 -6.87 -9.48
N ILE A 196 -11.53 -6.94 -9.75
CA ILE A 196 -10.50 -7.13 -8.70
C ILE A 196 -10.51 -5.96 -7.71
N LEU A 197 -10.59 -4.71 -8.21
CA LEU A 197 -10.56 -3.53 -7.35
C LEU A 197 -11.84 -3.36 -6.53
N ALA A 198 -13.00 -3.79 -7.03
CA ALA A 198 -14.27 -3.63 -6.33
C ALA A 198 -14.63 -4.81 -5.42
N SER A 199 -14.04 -5.99 -5.64
CA SER A 199 -14.42 -7.21 -4.93
C SER A 199 -13.91 -7.23 -3.48
N PRO A 200 -14.74 -7.69 -2.52
CA PRO A 200 -14.28 -8.02 -1.16
C PRO A 200 -13.33 -9.23 -1.14
N GLU A 201 -13.22 -10.00 -2.22
CA GLU A 201 -12.23 -11.07 -2.40
C GLU A 201 -10.98 -10.59 -3.16
N GLY A 202 -10.99 -9.35 -3.64
CA GLY A 202 -9.88 -8.69 -4.32
C GLY A 202 -9.15 -7.69 -3.41
N THR A 203 -8.71 -6.58 -3.98
CA THR A 203 -7.96 -5.56 -3.23
C THR A 203 -8.80 -4.79 -2.21
N ARG A 204 -10.14 -4.92 -2.26
CA ARG A 204 -11.07 -4.35 -1.28
C ARG A 204 -11.27 -5.23 -0.03
N LYS A 205 -10.63 -6.40 0.03
CA LYS A 205 -10.71 -7.31 1.18
C LYS A 205 -10.27 -6.60 2.47
N GLY A 206 -11.09 -6.69 3.52
CA GLY A 206 -10.86 -6.03 4.80
C GLY A 206 -11.15 -4.52 4.83
N ALA A 207 -11.74 -3.95 3.77
CA ALA A 207 -12.10 -2.53 3.74
C ALA A 207 -13.49 -2.23 4.32
N GLU A 208 -14.20 -3.22 4.85
CA GLU A 208 -15.52 -3.06 5.45
C GLU A 208 -15.46 -2.06 6.61
N GLY A 209 -16.34 -1.06 6.60
CA GLY A 209 -16.38 0.01 7.62
C GLY A 209 -15.21 0.99 7.57
N ARG A 210 -14.38 0.96 6.51
CA ARG A 210 -13.26 1.86 6.26
C ARG A 210 -13.48 2.63 4.95
N ASP A 211 -12.82 3.78 4.83
CA ASP A 211 -12.74 4.47 3.54
C ASP A 211 -11.96 3.59 2.55
N TYR A 212 -12.46 3.49 1.31
CA TYR A 212 -11.77 2.77 0.24
C TYR A 212 -11.48 3.70 -0.94
N ILE A 213 -10.25 3.60 -1.46
CA ILE A 213 -9.79 4.33 -2.64
C ILE A 213 -9.17 3.32 -3.61
N ALA A 214 -9.65 3.26 -4.84
CA ALA A 214 -9.02 2.50 -5.91
C ALA A 214 -7.96 3.35 -6.62
N VAL A 215 -6.81 2.76 -6.92
CA VAL A 215 -5.72 3.41 -7.65
C VAL A 215 -5.42 2.63 -8.92
N LEU A 216 -5.57 3.28 -10.05
CA LEU A 216 -5.13 2.83 -11.37
C LEU A 216 -3.76 3.43 -11.63
N ASN A 217 -2.71 2.63 -11.44
CA ASN A 217 -1.32 3.06 -11.59
C ASN A 217 -0.73 2.57 -12.92
N GLN A 218 0.50 3.03 -13.24
CA GLN A 218 1.15 2.72 -14.52
C GLN A 218 0.31 3.18 -15.73
N CYS A 219 -0.28 4.35 -15.60
CA CYS A 219 -1.03 5.00 -16.66
C CYS A 219 -0.05 5.89 -17.45
N ASP A 220 0.69 5.25 -18.36
CA ASP A 220 1.89 5.83 -18.98
C ASP A 220 1.62 6.41 -20.38
N THR A 221 0.50 6.01 -21.00
CA THR A 221 0.13 6.39 -22.37
C THR A 221 -1.28 7.02 -22.43
N GLN A 222 -1.60 7.64 -23.57
CA GLN A 222 -2.95 8.14 -23.83
C GLN A 222 -3.99 7.01 -23.88
N GLU A 223 -3.61 5.82 -24.34
CA GLU A 223 -4.48 4.64 -24.35
C GLU A 223 -4.78 4.16 -22.92
N ASP A 224 -3.77 4.17 -22.04
CA ASP A 224 -3.97 3.86 -20.62
C ASP A 224 -4.95 4.85 -19.95
N LEU A 225 -4.88 6.15 -20.31
CA LEU A 225 -5.83 7.15 -19.81
C LEU A 225 -7.27 6.86 -20.24
N LEU A 226 -7.47 6.44 -21.50
CA LEU A 226 -8.78 6.04 -22.00
C LEU A 226 -9.29 4.79 -21.28
N SER A 227 -8.43 3.80 -21.11
CA SER A 227 -8.74 2.57 -20.35
C SER A 227 -9.04 2.89 -18.87
N ALA A 228 -8.26 3.76 -18.24
CA ALA A 228 -8.52 4.21 -16.88
C ALA A 228 -9.89 4.89 -16.76
N GLY A 229 -10.31 5.66 -17.76
CA GLY A 229 -11.64 6.25 -17.84
C GLY A 229 -12.76 5.21 -17.85
N ARG A 230 -12.60 4.15 -18.67
CA ARG A 230 -13.58 3.04 -18.76
C ARG A 230 -13.61 2.21 -17.46
N ILE A 231 -12.43 1.86 -16.91
CA ILE A 231 -12.34 1.13 -15.64
C ILE A 231 -13.00 1.93 -14.51
N ARG A 232 -12.81 3.25 -14.48
CA ARG A 232 -13.43 4.12 -13.47
C ARG A 232 -14.96 4.12 -13.58
N ALA A 233 -15.55 4.12 -14.79
CA ALA A 233 -16.99 3.98 -14.97
C ALA A 233 -17.48 2.64 -14.41
N LEU A 234 -16.82 1.53 -14.76
CA LEU A 234 -17.12 0.19 -14.25
C LEU A 234 -17.00 0.10 -12.71
N LEU A 235 -16.01 0.78 -12.10
CA LEU A 235 -15.87 0.87 -10.65
C LEU A 235 -17.02 1.65 -10.00
N GLY A 236 -17.48 2.73 -10.64
CA GLY A 236 -18.64 3.51 -10.21
C GLY A 236 -19.92 2.67 -10.15
N GLU A 237 -20.17 1.84 -11.17
CA GLU A 237 -21.29 0.89 -11.22
C GLU A 237 -21.23 -0.15 -10.08
N ARG A 238 -20.03 -0.46 -9.56
CA ARG A 238 -19.76 -1.37 -8.44
C ARG A 238 -19.66 -0.69 -7.07
N GLY A 239 -20.07 0.60 -7.00
CA GLY A 239 -20.07 1.36 -5.75
C GLY A 239 -18.69 1.83 -5.28
N VAL A 240 -17.69 1.87 -6.17
CA VAL A 240 -16.37 2.46 -5.89
C VAL A 240 -16.25 3.79 -6.61
N SER A 241 -16.51 4.89 -5.88
CA SER A 241 -16.52 6.25 -6.45
C SER A 241 -15.17 6.97 -6.31
N ASN A 242 -14.36 6.61 -5.30
CA ASN A 242 -13.06 7.22 -5.08
C ASN A 242 -11.99 6.49 -5.89
N VAL A 243 -11.64 7.04 -7.06
CA VAL A 243 -10.66 6.45 -7.98
C VAL A 243 -9.60 7.48 -8.33
N LEU A 244 -8.34 7.14 -8.09
CA LEU A 244 -7.17 7.92 -8.52
C LEU A 244 -6.54 7.25 -9.73
N VAL A 245 -6.04 8.06 -10.67
CA VAL A 245 -5.24 7.60 -11.80
C VAL A 245 -3.83 8.15 -11.65
N CYS A 246 -2.83 7.28 -11.75
CA CYS A 246 -1.46 7.60 -11.40
C CYS A 246 -0.46 7.17 -12.49
N HIS A 247 0.59 7.98 -12.65
CA HIS A 247 1.80 7.65 -13.37
C HIS A 247 2.97 7.59 -12.37
N LEU A 248 3.76 6.53 -12.35
CA LEU A 248 4.86 6.31 -11.38
C LEU A 248 4.47 6.55 -9.91
N GLY A 249 3.20 6.34 -9.57
CA GLY A 249 2.68 6.58 -8.21
C GLY A 249 2.26 8.03 -7.94
N GLU A 250 2.48 8.96 -8.87
CA GLU A 250 1.99 10.33 -8.80
C GLU A 250 0.57 10.43 -9.39
N VAL A 251 -0.32 11.11 -8.68
CA VAL A 251 -1.70 11.30 -9.14
C VAL A 251 -1.72 12.28 -10.30
N ILE A 252 -2.21 11.82 -11.46
CA ILE A 252 -2.38 12.65 -12.68
C ILE A 252 -3.84 13.01 -12.93
N TYR A 253 -4.77 12.28 -12.33
CA TYR A 253 -6.20 12.56 -12.41
C TYR A 253 -6.89 12.22 -11.09
N GLU A 254 -7.54 13.22 -10.50
CA GLU A 254 -8.36 13.07 -9.30
C GLU A 254 -9.76 13.66 -9.58
N ARG A 255 -10.81 12.99 -9.15
CA ARG A 255 -12.16 13.57 -9.19
C ARG A 255 -12.26 14.57 -8.04
N ARG A 256 -12.48 15.83 -8.39
CA ARG A 256 -12.92 16.86 -7.44
C ARG A 256 -14.38 16.67 -7.07
#